data_919be632e3fc8438b43fb66e0ad0faa6
#
_entry.id   919be632e3fc8438b43fb66e0ad0faa6
#
_cell.length_a   1.000
_cell.length_b   1.000
_cell.length_c   1.000
_cell.angle_alpha   90.00
_cell.angle_beta   90.00
_cell.angle_gamma   90.00
#
_symmetry.space_group_name_H-M   'P 1'
#
loop_
_entity.id
_entity.type
_entity.pdbx_description
1 polymer ?
#
loop_
_entity_poly.entity_id
_entity_poly.type
_entity_poly.pdbx_seq_one_letter_code
_entity_poly.pdbx_strand_id
1 'polypeptide(L)'
;AMALREMGYETIMVNCNPETVSTDYDTSDKLYFEPVCLEDVLQIYHKEKPAGVIVQFGGQTPLNIARALSDEGVKILGTSIDSIDIAEDRDLFRKMMDQLGIPMPESGMATNIDEALACVKQIGGYPVMIRPSFVLGGRGMEVIYDENMLREYVAKAVGVTPDRPLLIDRFLHNALECEADALSDGEHVYIPSVMEHVELAGVHSGDSACIIPPVTITKENLATIKDYTRKIAEALHVCGLMNMQYAIEDGKVFVLEANPRASRTVPLPQASTERAT
;
A
#
# COMPACT_ATOMS: atom_id res chain seq x y z
N ALA A 1 -16.20 -12.91 4.89
CA ALA A 1 -16.75 -14.24 5.21
C ALA A 1 -18.28 -14.23 5.10
N MET A 2 -19.00 -13.37 5.84
CA MET A 2 -20.48 -13.37 5.89
C MET A 2 -21.13 -13.32 4.51
N ALA A 3 -20.76 -12.35 3.65
CA ALA A 3 -21.30 -12.24 2.30
C ALA A 3 -21.08 -13.49 1.43
N LEU A 4 -19.93 -14.15 1.56
CA LEU A 4 -19.65 -15.40 0.85
C LEU A 4 -20.54 -16.55 1.34
N ARG A 5 -20.80 -16.60 2.66
CA ARG A 5 -21.75 -17.60 3.23
C ARG A 5 -23.17 -17.38 2.73
N GLU A 6 -23.63 -16.12 2.65
CA GLU A 6 -24.93 -15.77 2.07
C GLU A 6 -25.06 -16.20 0.59
N MET A 7 -23.93 -16.18 -0.14
CA MET A 7 -23.83 -16.67 -1.52
C MET A 7 -23.70 -18.21 -1.61
N GLY A 8 -23.67 -18.93 -0.49
CA GLY A 8 -23.61 -20.39 -0.45
C GLY A 8 -22.18 -20.98 -0.49
N TYR A 9 -21.16 -20.16 -0.26
CA TYR A 9 -19.79 -20.65 -0.14
C TYR A 9 -19.45 -21.00 1.30
N GLU A 10 -18.73 -22.10 1.51
CA GLU A 10 -18.06 -22.40 2.76
C GLU A 10 -16.83 -21.50 2.90
N THR A 11 -16.68 -20.86 4.05
CA THR A 11 -15.59 -19.91 4.32
C THR A 11 -14.60 -20.47 5.31
N ILE A 12 -13.32 -20.39 4.97
CA ILE A 12 -12.21 -20.86 5.80
C ILE A 12 -11.32 -19.67 6.13
N MET A 13 -11.14 -19.41 7.40
CA MET A 13 -10.23 -18.37 7.90
C MET A 13 -8.94 -18.99 8.41
N VAL A 14 -7.81 -18.38 8.04
CA VAL A 14 -6.48 -18.71 8.59
C VAL A 14 -5.90 -17.45 9.19
N ASN A 15 -5.71 -17.43 10.50
CA ASN A 15 -5.08 -16.33 11.24
C ASN A 15 -4.68 -16.77 12.62
N CYS A 16 -3.53 -16.32 13.12
CA CYS A 16 -3.01 -16.64 14.46
C CYS A 16 -3.19 -15.50 15.48
N ASN A 17 -3.82 -14.39 15.13
CA ASN A 17 -4.06 -13.29 16.06
C ASN A 17 -5.41 -13.46 16.76
N PRO A 18 -5.44 -13.70 18.09
CA PRO A 18 -6.68 -13.88 18.82
C PRO A 18 -7.48 -12.59 19.03
N GLU A 19 -6.89 -11.43 18.79
CA GLU A 19 -7.50 -10.12 19.07
C GLU A 19 -8.16 -9.48 17.84
N THR A 20 -8.51 -10.29 16.84
CA THR A 20 -9.18 -9.80 15.62
C THR A 20 -10.54 -10.45 15.46
N VAL A 21 -11.51 -9.69 14.94
CA VAL A 21 -12.86 -10.20 14.59
C VAL A 21 -12.79 -11.39 13.62
N SER A 22 -11.74 -11.47 12.79
CA SER A 22 -11.58 -12.59 11.84
C SER A 22 -11.38 -13.94 12.52
N THR A 23 -10.94 -13.97 13.79
CA THR A 23 -10.77 -15.18 14.59
C THR A 23 -11.92 -15.46 15.56
N ASP A 24 -12.98 -14.65 15.51
CA ASP A 24 -14.19 -14.95 16.26
C ASP A 24 -14.87 -16.20 15.69
N TYR A 25 -15.43 -17.01 16.58
CA TYR A 25 -15.96 -18.35 16.26
C TYR A 25 -17.13 -18.35 15.26
N ASP A 26 -17.79 -17.21 15.05
CA ASP A 26 -18.94 -17.06 14.17
C ASP A 26 -18.63 -16.32 12.87
N THR A 27 -17.40 -15.85 12.67
CA THR A 27 -16.99 -15.08 11.50
C THR A 27 -16.89 -15.96 10.24
N SER A 28 -16.38 -17.19 10.37
CA SER A 28 -16.22 -18.15 9.25
C SER A 28 -16.78 -19.51 9.62
N ASP A 29 -16.98 -20.39 8.63
CA ASP A 29 -17.46 -21.75 8.86
C ASP A 29 -16.36 -22.63 9.45
N LYS A 30 -15.10 -22.36 9.10
CA LYS A 30 -13.91 -23.02 9.65
C LYS A 30 -12.84 -21.99 10.01
N LEU A 31 -12.25 -22.15 11.18
CA LEU A 31 -11.10 -21.36 11.63
C LEU A 31 -9.88 -22.27 11.82
N TYR A 32 -8.80 -21.97 11.11
CA TYR A 32 -7.47 -22.49 11.37
C TYR A 32 -6.67 -21.43 12.12
N PHE A 33 -6.42 -21.67 13.40
CA PHE A 33 -5.65 -20.78 14.26
C PHE A 33 -4.17 -21.10 14.13
N GLU A 34 -3.63 -20.81 12.94
CA GLU A 34 -2.27 -21.16 12.54
C GLU A 34 -1.53 -19.93 12.00
N PRO A 35 -0.20 -19.94 12.00
CA PRO A 35 0.60 -18.88 11.39
C PRO A 35 0.26 -18.70 9.91
N VAL A 36 0.26 -17.43 9.45
CA VAL A 36 0.09 -17.10 8.03
C VAL A 36 1.47 -17.20 7.35
N CYS A 37 1.98 -18.42 7.23
CA CYS A 37 3.19 -18.75 6.49
C CYS A 37 2.89 -19.74 5.35
N LEU A 38 3.82 -19.87 4.41
CA LEU A 38 3.61 -20.67 3.20
C LEU A 38 3.25 -22.12 3.54
N GLU A 39 4.00 -22.74 4.43
CA GLU A 39 3.90 -24.16 4.76
C GLU A 39 2.55 -24.50 5.39
N ASP A 40 2.11 -23.71 6.37
CA ASP A 40 0.85 -23.96 7.07
C ASP A 40 -0.34 -23.71 6.15
N VAL A 41 -0.31 -22.63 5.37
CA VAL A 41 -1.38 -22.31 4.41
C VAL A 41 -1.49 -23.39 3.32
N LEU A 42 -0.36 -23.92 2.79
CA LEU A 42 -0.37 -25.00 1.81
C LEU A 42 -0.96 -26.30 2.39
N GLN A 43 -0.63 -26.64 3.63
CA GLN A 43 -1.19 -27.80 4.31
C GLN A 43 -2.71 -27.71 4.43
N ILE A 44 -3.21 -26.54 4.83
CA ILE A 44 -4.64 -26.26 4.91
C ILE A 44 -5.29 -26.33 3.52
N TYR A 45 -4.66 -25.69 2.51
CA TYR A 45 -5.14 -25.71 1.13
C TYR A 45 -5.30 -27.14 0.58
N HIS A 46 -4.29 -27.99 0.77
CA HIS A 46 -4.33 -29.38 0.31
C HIS A 46 -5.36 -30.23 1.06
N LYS A 47 -5.57 -29.94 2.34
CA LYS A 47 -6.56 -30.64 3.17
C LYS A 47 -8.00 -30.25 2.79
N GLU A 48 -8.26 -28.94 2.70
CA GLU A 48 -9.61 -28.41 2.50
C GLU A 48 -10.01 -28.33 1.03
N LYS A 49 -9.05 -28.24 0.11
CA LYS A 49 -9.25 -28.12 -1.35
C LYS A 49 -10.25 -27.00 -1.72
N PRO A 50 -10.04 -25.78 -1.25
CA PRO A 50 -10.95 -24.67 -1.51
C PRO A 50 -10.95 -24.30 -2.99
N ALA A 51 -11.95 -23.54 -3.44
CA ALA A 51 -12.02 -22.99 -4.80
C ALA A 51 -10.87 -21.99 -5.10
N GLY A 52 -10.27 -21.40 -4.06
CA GLY A 52 -9.13 -20.50 -4.14
C GLY A 52 -8.89 -19.80 -2.80
N VAL A 53 -7.87 -18.93 -2.78
CA VAL A 53 -7.42 -18.19 -1.59
C VAL A 53 -7.50 -16.70 -1.85
N ILE A 54 -8.05 -15.95 -0.91
CA ILE A 54 -8.08 -14.48 -0.92
C ILE A 54 -6.97 -13.99 0.00
N VAL A 55 -6.02 -13.21 -0.54
CA VAL A 55 -4.85 -12.70 0.19
C VAL A 55 -4.94 -11.22 0.55
N GLN A 56 -6.01 -10.53 0.15
CA GLN A 56 -6.11 -9.07 0.22
C GLN A 56 -6.67 -8.54 1.55
N PHE A 57 -7.05 -9.39 2.52
CA PHE A 57 -7.74 -8.98 3.75
C PHE A 57 -6.92 -9.13 5.05
N GLY A 58 -5.65 -9.34 4.96
CA GLY A 58 -4.79 -9.54 6.13
C GLY A 58 -3.59 -8.58 6.22
N GLY A 59 -3.70 -7.40 5.59
CA GLY A 59 -2.58 -6.47 5.48
C GLY A 59 -1.47 -7.05 4.61
N GLN A 60 -0.21 -6.78 4.96
CA GLN A 60 0.95 -7.21 4.17
C GLN A 60 1.29 -8.69 4.32
N THR A 61 0.96 -9.30 5.46
CA THR A 61 1.38 -10.68 5.77
C THR A 61 0.94 -11.70 4.73
N PRO A 62 -0.36 -11.80 4.32
CA PRO A 62 -0.75 -12.74 3.28
C PRO A 62 -0.26 -12.33 1.89
N LEU A 63 -0.04 -11.05 1.61
CA LEU A 63 0.54 -10.62 0.33
C LEU A 63 1.98 -11.10 0.17
N ASN A 64 2.77 -11.08 1.23
CA ASN A 64 4.17 -11.53 1.21
C ASN A 64 4.34 -13.00 0.81
N ILE A 65 3.34 -13.84 1.03
CA ILE A 65 3.37 -15.27 0.64
C ILE A 65 2.56 -15.56 -0.64
N ALA A 66 1.89 -14.56 -1.21
CA ALA A 66 0.95 -14.76 -2.31
C ALA A 66 1.63 -15.30 -3.58
N ARG A 67 2.81 -14.77 -3.95
CA ARG A 67 3.59 -15.28 -5.09
C ARG A 67 4.00 -16.74 -4.86
N ALA A 68 4.56 -17.07 -3.71
CA ALA A 68 4.98 -18.43 -3.39
C ALA A 68 3.80 -19.41 -3.36
N LEU A 69 2.63 -19.00 -2.86
CA LEU A 69 1.40 -19.81 -2.94
C LEU A 69 1.00 -20.07 -4.40
N SER A 70 1.05 -19.04 -5.24
CA SER A 70 0.72 -19.16 -6.67
C SER A 70 1.69 -20.10 -7.40
N ASP A 71 2.98 -20.03 -7.11
CA ASP A 71 4.03 -20.89 -7.70
C ASP A 71 3.81 -22.37 -7.31
N GLU A 72 3.24 -22.65 -6.14
CA GLU A 72 2.82 -23.98 -5.68
C GLU A 72 1.43 -24.41 -6.23
N GLY A 73 0.87 -23.63 -7.16
CA GLY A 73 -0.39 -23.97 -7.85
C GLY A 73 -1.67 -23.59 -7.08
N VAL A 74 -1.56 -22.77 -6.03
CA VAL A 74 -2.71 -22.24 -5.31
C VAL A 74 -3.38 -21.18 -6.17
N LYS A 75 -4.70 -21.32 -6.38
CA LYS A 75 -5.49 -20.32 -7.09
C LYS A 75 -5.75 -19.11 -6.19
N ILE A 76 -5.14 -17.97 -6.52
CA ILE A 76 -5.41 -16.71 -5.85
C ILE A 76 -6.67 -16.09 -6.47
N LEU A 77 -7.59 -15.64 -5.60
CA LEU A 77 -8.84 -14.95 -5.96
C LEU A 77 -8.68 -13.44 -5.70
N GLY A 78 -9.30 -12.64 -6.54
CA GLY A 78 -9.21 -11.18 -6.48
C GLY A 78 -8.20 -10.62 -7.46
N THR A 79 -7.45 -9.58 -7.08
CA THR A 79 -6.41 -8.96 -7.90
C THR A 79 -5.30 -9.98 -8.21
N SER A 80 -4.81 -9.99 -9.45
CA SER A 80 -3.77 -10.93 -9.88
C SER A 80 -2.45 -10.69 -9.15
N ILE A 81 -1.66 -11.74 -9.00
CA ILE A 81 -0.32 -11.64 -8.38
C ILE A 81 0.57 -10.68 -9.16
N ASP A 82 0.51 -10.71 -10.49
CA ASP A 82 1.32 -9.81 -11.33
C ASP A 82 0.94 -8.34 -11.10
N SER A 83 -0.34 -8.05 -10.90
CA SER A 83 -0.80 -6.69 -10.55
C SER A 83 -0.36 -6.27 -9.15
N ILE A 84 -0.37 -7.20 -8.19
CA ILE A 84 0.16 -6.96 -6.83
C ILE A 84 1.66 -6.66 -6.90
N ASP A 85 2.43 -7.46 -7.63
CA ASP A 85 3.88 -7.25 -7.79
C ASP A 85 4.19 -5.91 -8.47
N ILE A 86 3.42 -5.51 -9.51
CA ILE A 86 3.59 -4.19 -10.15
C ILE A 86 3.35 -3.06 -9.14
N ALA A 87 2.35 -3.19 -8.28
CA ALA A 87 2.04 -2.17 -7.29
C ALA A 87 3.10 -2.09 -6.17
N GLU A 88 3.72 -3.23 -5.80
CA GLU A 88 4.72 -3.31 -4.74
C GLU A 88 6.14 -3.01 -5.25
N ASP A 89 6.44 -3.30 -6.51
CA ASP A 89 7.72 -2.96 -7.13
C ASP A 89 7.74 -1.48 -7.55
N ARG A 90 8.60 -0.70 -6.89
CA ARG A 90 8.65 0.75 -7.08
C ARG A 90 9.02 1.15 -8.52
N ASP A 91 9.88 0.40 -9.17
CA ASP A 91 10.31 0.73 -10.55
C ASP A 91 9.21 0.38 -11.57
N LEU A 92 8.53 -0.75 -11.37
CA LEU A 92 7.39 -1.12 -12.21
C LEU A 92 6.22 -0.15 -12.00
N PHE A 93 5.93 0.19 -10.73
CA PHE A 93 4.89 1.14 -10.40
C PHE A 93 5.18 2.53 -10.99
N ARG A 94 6.42 3.03 -10.87
CA ARG A 94 6.83 4.30 -11.48
C ARG A 94 6.65 4.31 -12.99
N LYS A 95 7.10 3.25 -13.69
CA LYS A 95 6.91 3.14 -15.15
C LYS A 95 5.42 3.19 -15.53
N MET A 96 4.57 2.56 -14.75
CA MET A 96 3.12 2.62 -14.96
C MET A 96 2.58 4.03 -14.73
N MET A 97 3.02 4.73 -13.67
CA MET A 97 2.62 6.12 -13.43
C MET A 97 3.06 7.05 -14.53
N ASP A 98 4.28 6.87 -15.06
CA ASP A 98 4.78 7.65 -16.22
C ASP A 98 3.92 7.41 -17.46
N GLN A 99 3.52 6.17 -17.74
CA GLN A 99 2.62 5.83 -18.85
C GLN A 99 1.21 6.45 -18.71
N LEU A 100 0.71 6.52 -17.46
CA LEU A 100 -0.58 7.13 -17.15
C LEU A 100 -0.52 8.65 -17.07
N GLY A 101 0.67 9.25 -17.09
CA GLY A 101 0.87 10.69 -16.91
C GLY A 101 0.55 11.15 -15.48
N ILE A 102 0.70 10.28 -14.49
CA ILE A 102 0.39 10.54 -13.08
C ILE A 102 1.68 10.87 -12.33
N PRO A 103 1.77 12.04 -11.67
CA PRO A 103 3.00 12.45 -11.00
C PRO A 103 3.32 11.61 -9.76
N MET A 104 4.58 11.22 -9.62
CA MET A 104 5.19 10.73 -8.37
C MET A 104 6.31 11.67 -7.95
N PRO A 105 6.68 11.73 -6.65
CA PRO A 105 7.91 12.42 -6.24
C PRO A 105 9.12 11.86 -6.98
N GLU A 106 10.02 12.72 -7.41
CA GLU A 106 11.27 12.30 -8.03
C GLU A 106 12.05 11.42 -7.07
N SER A 107 12.65 10.34 -7.56
CA SER A 107 13.39 9.39 -6.74
C SER A 107 14.57 8.79 -7.47
N GLY A 108 15.47 8.18 -6.69
CA GLY A 108 16.56 7.37 -7.21
C GLY A 108 17.03 6.37 -6.18
N MET A 109 17.94 5.50 -6.61
CA MET A 109 18.56 4.50 -5.74
C MET A 109 20.06 4.75 -5.66
N ALA A 110 20.65 4.42 -4.52
CA ALA A 110 22.09 4.53 -4.28
C ALA A 110 22.57 3.38 -3.41
N THR A 111 23.73 2.83 -3.73
CA THR A 111 24.40 1.79 -2.95
C THR A 111 25.61 2.36 -2.16
N ASN A 112 26.03 3.57 -2.49
CA ASN A 112 27.16 4.26 -1.87
C ASN A 112 26.93 5.77 -1.84
N ILE A 113 27.84 6.48 -1.18
CA ILE A 113 27.71 7.93 -0.97
C ILE A 113 27.78 8.74 -2.26
N ASP A 114 28.63 8.34 -3.21
CA ASP A 114 28.80 9.09 -4.46
C ASP A 114 27.53 8.98 -5.33
N GLU A 115 26.92 7.81 -5.39
CA GLU A 115 25.63 7.59 -6.03
C GLU A 115 24.52 8.38 -5.31
N ALA A 116 24.52 8.39 -3.96
CA ALA A 116 23.54 9.14 -3.20
C ALA A 116 23.62 10.64 -3.46
N LEU A 117 24.83 11.22 -3.51
CA LEU A 117 25.04 12.62 -3.85
C LEU A 117 24.59 12.95 -5.28
N ALA A 118 24.91 12.07 -6.24
CA ALA A 118 24.46 12.22 -7.62
C ALA A 118 22.93 12.18 -7.72
N CYS A 119 22.31 11.24 -7.01
CA CYS A 119 20.86 11.13 -6.93
C CYS A 119 20.20 12.38 -6.36
N VAL A 120 20.66 12.89 -5.21
CA VAL A 120 20.15 14.12 -4.59
C VAL A 120 20.24 15.29 -5.57
N LYS A 121 21.34 15.42 -6.30
CA LYS A 121 21.48 16.47 -7.31
C LYS A 121 20.50 16.32 -8.46
N GLN A 122 20.24 15.10 -8.90
CA GLN A 122 19.32 14.78 -10.01
C GLN A 122 17.86 15.08 -9.64
N ILE A 123 17.45 14.79 -8.40
CA ILE A 123 16.07 15.00 -7.93
C ILE A 123 15.78 16.43 -7.45
N GLY A 124 16.75 17.35 -7.59
CA GLY A 124 16.55 18.78 -7.34
C GLY A 124 17.13 19.31 -6.03
N GLY A 125 17.88 18.50 -5.27
CA GLY A 125 18.54 18.92 -4.02
C GLY A 125 17.78 18.51 -2.75
N TYR A 126 18.19 19.11 -1.64
CA TYR A 126 17.58 18.87 -0.32
C TYR A 126 16.32 19.72 -0.10
N PRO A 127 15.39 19.29 0.79
CA PRO A 127 15.44 18.06 1.58
C PRO A 127 15.04 16.80 0.78
N VAL A 128 15.56 15.65 1.22
CA VAL A 128 15.22 14.34 0.66
C VAL A 128 14.80 13.38 1.75
N MET A 129 13.92 12.44 1.42
CA MET A 129 13.60 11.31 2.25
C MET A 129 14.50 10.15 1.85
N ILE A 130 15.19 9.54 2.82
CA ILE A 130 16.03 8.37 2.57
C ILE A 130 15.51 7.18 3.38
N ARG A 131 15.53 5.99 2.76
CA ARG A 131 15.14 4.74 3.40
C ARG A 131 15.86 3.55 2.79
N PRO A 132 16.11 2.47 3.55
CA PRO A 132 16.54 1.20 2.97
C PRO A 132 15.44 0.58 2.11
N SER A 133 15.80 -0.08 1.01
CA SER A 133 14.83 -0.64 0.04
C SER A 133 13.91 -1.73 0.61
N PHE A 134 14.27 -2.34 1.75
CA PHE A 134 13.57 -3.49 2.32
C PHE A 134 13.28 -3.32 3.81
N VAL A 135 12.65 -2.21 4.19
CA VAL A 135 12.24 -1.99 5.59
C VAL A 135 10.72 -1.89 5.66
N LEU A 136 10.12 -2.75 6.48
CA LEU A 136 8.69 -2.73 6.77
C LEU A 136 8.37 -1.66 7.84
N GLY A 137 7.29 -0.91 7.62
CA GLY A 137 6.72 -0.04 8.64
C GLY A 137 7.51 1.23 8.95
N GLY A 138 8.14 1.86 7.96
CA GLY A 138 8.79 3.18 8.13
C GLY A 138 10.07 3.19 8.98
N ARG A 139 10.54 2.03 9.45
CA ARG A 139 11.78 1.95 10.24
C ARG A 139 12.98 2.33 9.39
N GLY A 140 13.80 3.25 9.91
CA GLY A 140 15.00 3.72 9.23
C GLY A 140 14.72 4.74 8.12
N MET A 141 13.52 5.29 8.00
CA MET A 141 13.25 6.46 7.17
C MET A 141 13.71 7.71 7.89
N GLU A 142 14.41 8.60 7.17
CA GLU A 142 14.92 9.86 7.72
C GLU A 142 14.82 10.97 6.67
N VAL A 143 14.43 12.16 7.11
CA VAL A 143 14.47 13.36 6.27
C VAL A 143 15.87 13.98 6.38
N ILE A 144 16.52 14.11 5.25
CA ILE A 144 17.90 14.61 5.13
C ILE A 144 17.86 16.03 4.59
N TYR A 145 18.41 16.98 5.34
CA TYR A 145 18.38 18.41 5.01
C TYR A 145 19.68 18.94 4.40
N ASP A 146 20.79 18.20 4.54
CA ASP A 146 22.08 18.60 4.01
C ASP A 146 23.01 17.40 3.71
N GLU A 147 24.15 17.68 3.09
CA GLU A 147 25.13 16.68 2.70
C GLU A 147 25.76 15.95 3.90
N ASN A 148 25.95 16.64 5.02
CA ASN A 148 26.57 16.00 6.19
C ASN A 148 25.65 14.92 6.77
N MET A 149 24.35 15.23 6.92
CA MET A 149 23.36 14.26 7.33
C MET A 149 23.29 13.07 6.37
N LEU A 150 23.36 13.33 5.04
CA LEU A 150 23.38 12.26 4.03
C LEU A 150 24.57 11.33 4.24
N ARG A 151 25.77 11.88 4.41
CA ARG A 151 27.01 11.11 4.63
C ARG A 151 26.92 10.27 5.91
N GLU A 152 26.42 10.85 7.00
CA GLU A 152 26.23 10.11 8.26
C GLU A 152 25.23 8.98 8.11
N TYR A 153 24.09 9.21 7.44
CA TYR A 153 23.08 8.20 7.21
C TYR A 153 23.61 7.04 6.37
N VAL A 154 24.21 7.35 5.21
CA VAL A 154 24.77 6.34 4.30
C VAL A 154 25.86 5.51 5.00
N ALA A 155 26.76 6.15 5.79
CA ALA A 155 27.79 5.43 6.53
C ALA A 155 27.20 4.43 7.55
N LYS A 156 26.12 4.80 8.24
CA LYS A 156 25.41 3.92 9.17
C LYS A 156 24.70 2.78 8.44
N ALA A 157 24.00 3.09 7.34
CA ALA A 157 23.19 2.13 6.58
C ALA A 157 24.07 1.08 5.87
N VAL A 158 25.13 1.51 5.20
CA VAL A 158 26.09 0.63 4.52
C VAL A 158 26.84 -0.28 5.50
N GLY A 159 27.11 0.20 6.72
CA GLY A 159 27.70 -0.62 7.79
C GLY A 159 26.81 -1.76 8.25
N VAL A 160 25.49 -1.68 8.08
CA VAL A 160 24.52 -2.70 8.52
C VAL A 160 24.09 -3.61 7.35
N THR A 161 23.97 -3.08 6.14
CA THR A 161 23.49 -3.83 4.96
C THR A 161 24.23 -3.39 3.69
N PRO A 162 25.48 -3.85 3.47
CA PRO A 162 26.33 -3.35 2.38
C PRO A 162 25.79 -3.59 0.97
N ASP A 163 24.96 -4.63 0.78
CA ASP A 163 24.47 -5.06 -0.53
C ASP A 163 23.05 -4.57 -0.84
N ARG A 164 22.48 -3.68 -0.02
CA ARG A 164 21.11 -3.21 -0.21
C ARG A 164 21.07 -1.75 -0.62
N PRO A 165 20.42 -1.41 -1.75
CA PRO A 165 20.31 -0.02 -2.17
C PRO A 165 19.47 0.79 -1.19
N LEU A 166 19.82 2.07 -1.06
CA LEU A 166 19.04 3.08 -0.38
C LEU A 166 18.13 3.75 -1.39
N LEU A 167 16.89 3.95 -1.02
CA LEU A 167 15.92 4.73 -1.77
C LEU A 167 16.01 6.18 -1.31
N ILE A 168 16.10 7.09 -2.28
CA ILE A 168 16.17 8.52 -2.03
C ILE A 168 15.04 9.17 -2.82
N ASP A 169 14.10 9.77 -2.10
CA ASP A 169 12.95 10.45 -2.66
C ASP A 169 13.02 11.95 -2.40
N ARG A 170 12.55 12.76 -3.33
CA ARG A 170 12.30 14.17 -3.06
C ARG A 170 11.32 14.28 -1.89
N PHE A 171 11.70 15.00 -0.85
CA PHE A 171 10.81 15.27 0.26
C PHE A 171 9.82 16.38 -0.11
N LEU A 172 8.53 16.10 -0.02
CA LEU A 172 7.49 17.08 -0.28
C LEU A 172 7.27 17.93 0.97
N HIS A 173 7.75 19.16 0.93
CA HIS A 173 7.74 20.02 2.10
C HIS A 173 6.35 20.60 2.37
N ASN A 174 5.89 20.47 3.63
CA ASN A 174 4.54 20.89 4.05
C ASN A 174 3.41 20.31 3.19
N ALA A 175 3.63 19.18 2.53
CA ALA A 175 2.58 18.55 1.76
C ALA A 175 1.48 18.00 2.68
N LEU A 176 0.26 18.12 2.23
CA LEU A 176 -0.90 17.51 2.85
C LEU A 176 -1.03 16.08 2.36
N GLU A 177 -0.97 15.11 3.28
CA GLU A 177 -1.22 13.71 2.95
C GLU A 177 -2.71 13.41 2.93
N CYS A 178 -3.09 12.50 2.04
CA CYS A 178 -4.45 11.97 1.99
C CYS A 178 -4.46 10.55 1.42
N GLU A 179 -5.51 9.82 1.74
CA GLU A 179 -5.75 8.47 1.26
C GLU A 179 -7.07 8.37 0.51
N ALA A 180 -7.13 7.46 -0.46
CA ALA A 180 -8.36 7.08 -1.13
C ALA A 180 -8.48 5.56 -1.15
N ASP A 181 -9.58 5.04 -0.63
CA ASP A 181 -9.93 3.65 -0.79
C ASP A 181 -10.81 3.47 -2.02
N ALA A 182 -10.54 2.43 -2.79
CA ALA A 182 -11.30 2.06 -3.95
C ALA A 182 -11.77 0.60 -3.85
N LEU A 183 -12.96 0.35 -4.38
CA LEU A 183 -13.50 -0.98 -4.62
C LEU A 183 -13.68 -1.16 -6.12
N SER A 184 -13.15 -2.26 -6.66
CA SER A 184 -13.26 -2.57 -8.09
C SER A 184 -13.69 -4.02 -8.31
N ASP A 185 -14.49 -4.24 -9.35
CA ASP A 185 -14.88 -5.56 -9.84
C ASP A 185 -14.06 -6.02 -11.05
N GLY A 186 -13.02 -5.25 -11.41
CA GLY A 186 -12.19 -5.45 -12.59
C GLY A 186 -12.62 -4.61 -13.80
N GLU A 187 -13.84 -4.07 -13.81
CA GLU A 187 -14.39 -3.21 -14.89
C GLU A 187 -14.80 -1.83 -14.36
N HIS A 188 -15.39 -1.77 -13.18
CA HIS A 188 -15.88 -0.55 -12.57
C HIS A 188 -15.14 -0.26 -11.28
N VAL A 189 -14.86 1.02 -11.03
CA VAL A 189 -14.15 1.47 -9.83
C VAL A 189 -15.05 2.42 -9.05
N TYR A 190 -15.32 2.06 -7.80
CA TYR A 190 -16.07 2.89 -6.86
C TYR A 190 -15.12 3.46 -5.80
N ILE A 191 -15.13 4.79 -5.63
CA ILE A 191 -14.30 5.51 -4.67
C ILE A 191 -15.26 6.25 -3.72
N PRO A 192 -15.55 5.70 -2.55
CA PRO A 192 -16.54 6.25 -1.63
C PRO A 192 -16.15 7.62 -1.10
N SER A 193 -14.91 7.78 -0.67
CA SER A 193 -14.41 9.03 -0.11
C SER A 193 -12.89 9.14 -0.24
N VAL A 194 -12.39 10.34 -0.01
CA VAL A 194 -10.97 10.64 0.23
C VAL A 194 -10.84 11.03 1.70
N MET A 195 -9.80 10.54 2.36
CA MET A 195 -9.48 10.84 3.74
C MET A 195 -8.32 11.83 3.78
N GLU A 196 -8.48 12.89 4.51
CA GLU A 196 -7.45 13.90 4.73
C GLU A 196 -6.71 13.60 6.04
N HIS A 197 -5.38 13.60 6.02
CA HIS A 197 -4.57 13.48 7.22
C HIS A 197 -4.45 14.83 7.93
N VAL A 198 -4.51 14.80 9.27
CA VAL A 198 -4.32 16.00 10.09
C VAL A 198 -2.84 16.36 10.17
N GLU A 199 -1.98 15.36 10.27
CA GLU A 199 -0.54 15.51 10.30
C GLU A 199 0.00 15.74 8.89
N LEU A 200 1.07 16.53 8.79
CA LEU A 200 1.75 16.78 7.52
C LEU A 200 2.51 15.55 7.03
N ALA A 201 2.79 15.51 5.73
CA ALA A 201 3.54 14.45 5.07
C ALA A 201 4.85 14.13 5.78
N GLY A 202 5.14 12.84 5.93
CA GLY A 202 6.31 12.29 6.63
C GLY A 202 5.99 11.67 8.00
N VAL A 203 4.77 11.80 8.50
CA VAL A 203 4.27 11.01 9.63
C VAL A 203 3.68 9.71 9.07
N HIS A 204 3.99 8.56 9.70
CA HIS A 204 3.43 7.28 9.25
C HIS A 204 1.90 7.32 9.29
N SER A 205 1.25 6.89 8.21
CA SER A 205 -0.22 6.94 8.08
C SER A 205 -0.96 6.27 9.25
N GLY A 206 -0.30 5.28 9.90
CA GLY A 206 -0.76 4.61 11.11
C GLY A 206 -0.87 5.47 12.35
N ASP A 207 -0.09 6.52 12.39
CA ASP A 207 0.01 7.43 13.54
C ASP A 207 -0.70 8.76 13.28
N SER A 208 -1.27 8.92 12.08
CA SER A 208 -2.01 10.12 11.66
C SER A 208 -3.50 10.00 11.96
N ALA A 209 -4.11 11.08 12.40
CA ALA A 209 -5.56 11.22 12.46
C ALA A 209 -6.12 11.52 11.06
N CYS A 210 -7.27 10.92 10.72
CA CYS A 210 -7.90 11.09 9.42
C CYS A 210 -9.26 11.79 9.57
N ILE A 211 -9.56 12.70 8.63
CA ILE A 211 -10.83 13.42 8.55
C ILE A 211 -11.59 12.97 7.30
N ILE A 212 -12.86 12.59 7.48
CA ILE A 212 -13.82 12.25 6.42
C ILE A 212 -15.14 12.98 6.69
N PRO A 213 -15.67 13.73 5.73
CA PRO A 213 -15.09 14.11 4.43
C PRO A 213 -13.90 15.07 4.60
N PRO A 214 -13.01 15.19 3.58
CA PRO A 214 -11.88 16.11 3.63
C PRO A 214 -12.33 17.56 3.74
N VAL A 215 -11.59 18.38 4.47
CA VAL A 215 -11.95 19.76 4.81
C VAL A 215 -11.11 20.79 4.06
N THR A 216 -9.80 20.54 3.91
CA THR A 216 -8.88 21.52 3.30
C THR A 216 -8.56 21.19 1.84
N ILE A 217 -8.79 19.95 1.39
CA ILE A 217 -8.54 19.54 0.01
C ILE A 217 -9.52 20.25 -0.93
N THR A 218 -9.01 20.93 -1.95
CA THR A 218 -9.85 21.62 -2.93
C THR A 218 -10.67 20.65 -3.78
N LYS A 219 -11.77 21.14 -4.37
CA LYS A 219 -12.61 20.30 -5.25
C LYS A 219 -11.84 19.79 -6.47
N GLU A 220 -10.93 20.60 -6.99
CA GLU A 220 -10.07 20.25 -8.12
C GLU A 220 -9.12 19.10 -7.77
N ASN A 221 -8.48 19.19 -6.60
CA ASN A 221 -7.60 18.12 -6.12
C ASN A 221 -8.38 16.85 -5.78
N LEU A 222 -9.57 16.95 -5.20
CA LEU A 222 -10.46 15.80 -4.98
C LEU A 222 -10.83 15.11 -6.30
N ALA A 223 -11.16 15.88 -7.33
CA ALA A 223 -11.45 15.32 -8.65
C ALA A 223 -10.22 14.63 -9.25
N THR A 224 -9.04 15.23 -9.11
CA THR A 224 -7.76 14.68 -9.57
C THR A 224 -7.43 13.37 -8.84
N ILE A 225 -7.54 13.32 -7.51
CA ILE A 225 -7.31 12.12 -6.71
C ILE A 225 -8.23 10.98 -7.15
N LYS A 226 -9.51 11.26 -7.31
CA LYS A 226 -10.48 10.25 -7.79
C LYS A 226 -10.18 9.77 -9.21
N ASP A 227 -9.78 10.65 -10.10
CA ASP A 227 -9.39 10.30 -11.48
C ASP A 227 -8.12 9.42 -11.49
N TYR A 228 -7.09 9.79 -10.71
CA TYR A 228 -5.87 9.01 -10.59
C TYR A 228 -6.15 7.63 -9.98
N THR A 229 -6.92 7.58 -8.89
CA THR A 229 -7.31 6.32 -8.24
C THR A 229 -8.00 5.38 -9.22
N ARG A 230 -8.96 5.90 -10.03
CA ARG A 230 -9.66 5.12 -11.04
C ARG A 230 -8.70 4.59 -12.10
N LYS A 231 -7.88 5.45 -12.70
CA LYS A 231 -6.91 5.07 -13.75
C LYS A 231 -5.92 4.00 -13.27
N ILE A 232 -5.44 4.12 -12.03
CA ILE A 232 -4.52 3.15 -11.44
C ILE A 232 -5.21 1.81 -11.18
N ALA A 233 -6.44 1.83 -10.64
CA ALA A 233 -7.22 0.60 -10.42
C ALA A 233 -7.52 -0.13 -11.73
N GLU A 234 -7.87 0.61 -12.79
CA GLU A 234 -8.10 0.07 -14.13
C GLU A 234 -6.80 -0.52 -14.72
N ALA A 235 -5.67 0.20 -14.63
CA ALA A 235 -4.38 -0.26 -15.16
C ALA A 235 -3.83 -1.49 -14.42
N LEU A 236 -4.08 -1.60 -13.11
CA LEU A 236 -3.74 -2.76 -12.29
C LEU A 236 -4.78 -3.88 -12.39
N HIS A 237 -5.87 -3.69 -13.14
CA HIS A 237 -7.00 -4.65 -13.18
C HIS A 237 -7.42 -5.09 -11.78
N VAL A 238 -7.57 -4.15 -10.86
CA VAL A 238 -7.90 -4.44 -9.47
C VAL A 238 -9.25 -5.14 -9.39
N CYS A 239 -9.27 -6.26 -8.69
CA CYS A 239 -10.50 -6.97 -8.34
C CYS A 239 -10.55 -7.12 -6.82
N GLY A 240 -11.37 -6.32 -6.18
CA GLY A 240 -11.44 -6.18 -4.72
C GLY A 240 -11.09 -4.76 -4.26
N LEU A 241 -10.35 -4.66 -3.18
CA LEU A 241 -10.01 -3.39 -2.53
C LEU A 241 -8.61 -2.90 -2.92
N MET A 242 -8.47 -1.59 -3.03
CA MET A 242 -7.20 -0.90 -3.21
C MET A 242 -7.16 0.36 -2.35
N ASN A 243 -6.08 0.54 -1.61
CA ASN A 243 -5.78 1.78 -0.90
C ASN A 243 -4.70 2.54 -1.65
N MET A 244 -4.92 3.85 -1.81
CA MET A 244 -4.00 4.77 -2.46
C MET A 244 -3.55 5.84 -1.49
N GLN A 245 -2.26 6.14 -1.47
CA GLN A 245 -1.69 7.25 -0.70
C GLN A 245 -1.21 8.35 -1.63
N TYR A 246 -1.57 9.58 -1.28
CA TYR A 246 -1.29 10.79 -2.03
C TYR A 246 -0.68 11.87 -1.14
N ALA A 247 0.09 12.75 -1.76
CA ALA A 247 0.49 14.01 -1.15
C ALA A 247 0.16 15.18 -2.07
N ILE A 248 -0.23 16.30 -1.48
CA ILE A 248 -0.56 17.53 -2.19
C ILE A 248 0.46 18.60 -1.77
N GLU A 249 1.30 19.03 -2.70
CA GLU A 249 2.27 20.11 -2.51
C GLU A 249 1.96 21.21 -3.53
N ASP A 250 1.79 22.44 -3.08
CA ASP A 250 1.52 23.62 -3.92
C ASP A 250 0.36 23.39 -4.92
N GLY A 251 -0.68 22.69 -4.49
CA GLY A 251 -1.85 22.39 -5.30
C GLY A 251 -1.66 21.25 -6.32
N LYS A 252 -0.49 20.63 -6.39
CA LYS A 252 -0.20 19.49 -7.24
C LYS A 252 -0.33 18.18 -6.47
N VAL A 253 -1.07 17.22 -7.02
CA VAL A 253 -1.28 15.90 -6.44
C VAL A 253 -0.18 14.95 -6.90
N PHE A 254 0.48 14.30 -5.95
CA PHE A 254 1.47 13.24 -6.20
C PHE A 254 0.97 11.92 -5.64
N VAL A 255 1.18 10.83 -6.38
CA VAL A 255 0.97 9.48 -5.88
C VAL A 255 2.21 9.04 -5.09
N LEU A 256 2.00 8.52 -3.88
CA LEU A 256 3.05 7.97 -3.05
C LEU A 256 3.16 6.46 -3.21
N GLU A 257 2.02 5.75 -3.04
CA GLU A 257 1.95 4.29 -3.20
C GLU A 257 0.53 3.80 -3.49
N ALA A 258 0.44 2.61 -4.05
CA ALA A 258 -0.79 1.85 -4.23
C ALA A 258 -0.68 0.51 -3.50
N ASN A 259 -1.71 0.18 -2.74
CA ASN A 259 -1.81 -1.08 -2.01
C ASN A 259 -3.07 -1.81 -2.49
N PRO A 260 -2.97 -2.81 -3.38
CA PRO A 260 -4.14 -3.55 -3.90
C PRO A 260 -4.66 -4.55 -2.86
N ARG A 261 -5.04 -4.06 -1.70
CA ARG A 261 -5.54 -4.78 -0.53
C ARG A 261 -6.45 -3.91 0.31
N ALA A 262 -7.18 -4.54 1.23
CA ALA A 262 -7.95 -3.82 2.24
C ALA A 262 -7.04 -2.99 3.15
N SER A 263 -7.45 -1.76 3.40
CA SER A 263 -6.85 -0.90 4.42
C SER A 263 -7.69 -0.95 5.70
N ARG A 264 -7.11 -0.51 6.81
CA ARG A 264 -7.84 -0.32 8.07
C ARG A 264 -8.86 0.82 8.01
N THR A 265 -8.77 1.68 7.00
CA THR A 265 -9.63 2.84 6.80
C THR A 265 -10.91 2.52 6.03
N VAL A 266 -11.00 1.39 5.33
CA VAL A 266 -12.18 0.96 4.55
C VAL A 266 -13.52 1.07 5.32
N PRO A 267 -13.64 0.69 6.60
CA PRO A 267 -14.89 0.84 7.34
C PRO A 267 -15.35 2.29 7.55
N LEU A 268 -14.43 3.27 7.55
CA LEU A 268 -14.74 4.67 7.78
C LEU A 268 -15.49 5.31 6.59
N PRO A 269 -15.05 5.16 5.33
CA PRO A 269 -15.80 5.63 4.16
C PRO A 269 -17.19 5.00 4.06
N GLN A 270 -17.34 3.72 4.38
CA GLN A 270 -18.63 3.05 4.38
C GLN A 270 -19.61 3.72 5.38
N ALA A 271 -19.18 3.95 6.60
CA ALA A 271 -20.00 4.59 7.63
C ALA A 271 -20.35 6.05 7.28
N SER A 272 -19.53 6.77 6.52
CA SER A 272 -19.79 8.14 6.08
C SER A 272 -20.82 8.21 4.95
N THR A 273 -20.84 7.22 4.05
CA THR A 273 -21.82 7.16 2.95
C THR A 273 -23.20 6.74 3.42
N GLU A 274 -23.33 5.87 4.42
CA GLU A 274 -24.61 5.46 5.01
C GLU A 274 -25.32 6.59 5.75
N ARG A 275 -24.59 7.61 6.22
CA ARG A 275 -25.18 8.79 6.89
C ARG A 275 -25.63 9.90 5.92
N ALA A 276 -25.23 9.80 4.66
CA ALA A 276 -25.53 10.80 3.63
C ALA A 276 -26.77 10.44 2.77
N THR A 277 -27.32 9.26 2.98
CA THR A 277 -28.58 8.76 2.39
C THR A 277 -29.71 8.79 3.41
#